data_ce5959ffed7eb325b83d2eea8e04f7f9
#
_entry.id   ce5959ffed7eb325b83d2eea8e04f7f9
#
_cell.length_a   1.000
_cell.length_b   1.000
_cell.length_c   1.000
_cell.angle_alpha   90.00
_cell.angle_beta   90.00
_cell.angle_gamma   90.00
#
_symmetry.space_group_name_H-M   'P 1'
#
loop_
_entity.id
_entity.type
_entity.pdbx_description
1 polymer ?
#
loop_
_entity_poly.entity_id
_entity_poly.type
_entity_poly.pdbx_seq_one_letter_code
_entity_poly.pdbx_strand_id
1 'polypeptide(L)'
;MGKIKIYKLKEYLLTGLGIIIIGLFIDMDFSLVFLGMYLAAPILSIGGAFAVVKKLEVSIDIQKTVLLKGEKGKISVTVTNHSLPPVLGLEVILTEENHIQYLGKDRYHLSIGGRQSLSYDKEYQAVMWGECNLKAAYVTVTDLFGFISFQEAVADHEKIKKTIKIVPDIPDVLIEDECIWNCFRIADDTQDEKESRESLDQRSAMPGYEYREYQPGDPIKRINWKLSERRGKYMLRLDDYAMCSPPVFILDAYVDTDAWPEIQRSQIIYMQQRVLEGMLGTIKEFIENGSGCELYCFFEGEIQQISLNAMEDLGALQWKMSRFQFEHNSYRSFNLYDRIPDSRGGYIIFTAGMNARLKSQIKILGNQVITVIGGENLLTVPDMFLITEEFHLQRITG
;
A
#
# COMPACT_ATOMS: atom_id res chain seq x y z
N MET A 1 -31.00 -10.30 7.35
CA MET A 1 -32.10 -10.90 6.58
C MET A 1 -31.61 -11.06 5.15
N GLY A 2 -31.46 -12.29 4.65
CA GLY A 2 -30.88 -12.57 3.33
C GLY A 2 -31.73 -11.97 2.19
N LYS A 3 -31.06 -11.56 1.11
CA LYS A 3 -31.76 -11.07 -0.09
C LYS A 3 -32.28 -12.27 -0.87
N ILE A 4 -33.56 -12.23 -1.25
CA ILE A 4 -34.22 -13.25 -2.07
C ILE A 4 -34.44 -12.65 -3.45
N LYS A 5 -33.96 -13.33 -4.50
CA LYS A 5 -34.26 -12.99 -5.89
C LYS A 5 -35.08 -14.08 -6.52
N ILE A 6 -36.15 -13.71 -7.21
CA ILE A 6 -37.08 -14.64 -7.89
C ILE A 6 -36.89 -14.53 -9.40
N TYR A 7 -36.70 -15.65 -10.06
CA TYR A 7 -36.46 -15.75 -11.49
C TYR A 7 -37.53 -16.66 -12.14
N LYS A 8 -37.76 -16.52 -13.44
CA LYS A 8 -38.53 -17.47 -14.30
C LYS A 8 -39.96 -17.86 -13.85
N LEU A 9 -40.56 -17.12 -12.91
CA LEU A 9 -41.89 -17.44 -12.41
C LEU A 9 -42.97 -17.45 -13.53
N LYS A 10 -42.87 -16.52 -14.49
CA LYS A 10 -43.78 -16.42 -15.63
C LYS A 10 -43.70 -17.64 -16.55
N GLU A 11 -42.50 -18.10 -16.85
CA GLU A 11 -42.27 -19.28 -17.70
C GLU A 11 -42.77 -20.54 -17.04
N TYR A 12 -42.62 -20.65 -15.73
CA TYR A 12 -43.15 -21.76 -14.94
C TYR A 12 -44.68 -21.79 -14.95
N LEU A 13 -45.36 -20.67 -14.74
CA LEU A 13 -46.81 -20.60 -14.79
C LEU A 13 -47.36 -20.95 -16.18
N LEU A 14 -46.67 -20.54 -17.23
CA LEU A 14 -47.05 -20.84 -18.62
C LEU A 14 -46.93 -22.34 -18.93
N THR A 15 -45.88 -23.02 -18.46
CA THR A 15 -45.74 -24.48 -18.61
C THR A 15 -46.78 -25.24 -17.80
N GLY A 16 -47.11 -24.79 -16.59
CA GLY A 16 -48.20 -25.35 -15.79
C GLY A 16 -49.57 -25.26 -16.48
N LEU A 17 -49.85 -24.11 -17.10
CA LEU A 17 -51.06 -23.94 -17.90
C LEU A 17 -51.11 -24.92 -19.10
N GLY A 18 -49.96 -25.15 -19.76
CA GLY A 18 -49.81 -26.14 -20.83
C GLY A 18 -50.16 -27.57 -20.37
N ILE A 19 -49.69 -27.97 -19.19
CA ILE A 19 -50.00 -29.28 -18.60
C ILE A 19 -51.49 -29.43 -18.36
N ILE A 20 -52.17 -28.40 -17.86
CA ILE A 20 -53.63 -28.41 -17.64
C ILE A 20 -54.36 -28.56 -18.98
N ILE A 21 -53.96 -27.80 -20.00
CA ILE A 21 -54.61 -27.88 -21.33
C ILE A 21 -54.44 -29.28 -21.92
N ILE A 22 -53.23 -29.86 -21.87
CA ILE A 22 -52.98 -31.22 -22.36
C ILE A 22 -53.83 -32.23 -21.60
N GLY A 23 -53.97 -32.04 -20.29
CA GLY A 23 -54.80 -32.93 -19.46
C GLY A 23 -56.25 -32.96 -19.82
N LEU A 24 -56.81 -31.86 -20.27
CA LEU A 24 -58.17 -31.78 -20.74
C LEU A 24 -58.46 -32.63 -22.00
N PHE A 25 -57.41 -32.92 -22.79
CA PHE A 25 -57.49 -33.65 -24.06
C PHE A 25 -57.10 -35.13 -23.97
N ILE A 26 -56.29 -35.53 -22.98
CA ILE A 26 -55.75 -36.89 -22.91
C ILE A 26 -56.43 -37.72 -21.81
N ASP A 27 -56.20 -37.40 -20.55
CA ASP A 27 -56.75 -38.10 -19.39
C ASP A 27 -56.63 -37.16 -18.17
N MET A 28 -57.78 -36.94 -17.51
CA MET A 28 -57.82 -35.96 -16.42
C MET A 28 -57.18 -36.48 -15.14
N ASP A 29 -57.25 -37.74 -14.83
CA ASP A 29 -56.65 -38.31 -13.61
C ASP A 29 -55.12 -38.32 -13.69
N PHE A 30 -54.61 -38.71 -14.85
CA PHE A 30 -53.15 -38.67 -15.10
C PHE A 30 -52.58 -37.26 -15.04
N SER A 31 -53.33 -36.32 -15.59
CA SER A 31 -52.89 -34.90 -15.58
C SER A 31 -52.92 -34.27 -14.20
N LEU A 32 -53.88 -34.67 -13.33
CA LEU A 32 -53.90 -34.20 -11.93
C LEU A 32 -52.72 -34.71 -11.16
N VAL A 33 -52.26 -35.96 -11.37
CA VAL A 33 -51.03 -36.45 -10.74
C VAL A 33 -49.79 -35.66 -11.21
N PHE A 34 -49.64 -35.42 -12.54
CA PHE A 34 -48.55 -34.62 -13.09
C PHE A 34 -48.58 -33.19 -12.60
N LEU A 35 -49.77 -32.57 -12.52
CA LEU A 35 -49.91 -31.21 -11.98
C LEU A 35 -49.52 -31.16 -10.50
N GLY A 36 -49.91 -32.17 -9.72
CA GLY A 36 -49.52 -32.29 -8.32
C GLY A 36 -48.01 -32.39 -8.14
N MET A 37 -47.35 -33.25 -8.95
CA MET A 37 -45.89 -33.35 -8.96
C MET A 37 -45.24 -32.04 -9.43
N TYR A 38 -45.78 -31.41 -10.46
CA TYR A 38 -45.28 -30.12 -10.98
C TYR A 38 -45.35 -29.02 -9.93
N LEU A 39 -46.41 -28.92 -9.15
CA LEU A 39 -46.55 -27.94 -8.08
C LEU A 39 -45.73 -28.28 -6.84
N ALA A 40 -45.55 -29.57 -6.54
CA ALA A 40 -44.74 -29.99 -5.38
C ALA A 40 -43.23 -29.80 -5.60
N ALA A 41 -42.75 -29.99 -6.84
CA ALA A 41 -41.30 -29.94 -7.15
C ALA A 41 -40.62 -28.61 -6.77
N PRO A 42 -41.13 -27.41 -7.10
CA PRO A 42 -40.49 -26.13 -6.68
C PRO A 42 -40.59 -25.93 -5.18
N ILE A 43 -41.66 -26.36 -4.52
CA ILE A 43 -41.81 -26.23 -3.06
C ILE A 43 -40.69 -27.03 -2.36
N LEU A 44 -40.48 -28.28 -2.80
CA LEU A 44 -39.39 -29.11 -2.28
C LEU A 44 -38.01 -28.56 -2.61
N SER A 45 -37.82 -28.03 -3.82
CA SER A 45 -36.53 -27.39 -4.25
C SER A 45 -36.21 -26.16 -3.42
N ILE A 46 -37.17 -25.27 -3.25
CA ILE A 46 -37.02 -24.03 -2.46
C ILE A 46 -36.78 -24.36 -0.98
N GLY A 47 -37.57 -25.32 -0.43
CA GLY A 47 -37.39 -25.77 0.95
C GLY A 47 -36.01 -26.42 1.18
N GLY A 48 -35.55 -27.20 0.20
CA GLY A 48 -34.19 -27.77 0.19
C GLY A 48 -33.10 -26.69 0.18
N ALA A 49 -33.20 -25.73 -0.73
CA ALA A 49 -32.25 -24.62 -0.82
C ALA A 49 -32.21 -23.78 0.48
N PHE A 50 -33.35 -23.48 1.07
CA PHE A 50 -33.45 -22.77 2.33
C PHE A 50 -32.83 -23.55 3.51
N ALA A 51 -33.04 -24.87 3.56
CA ALA A 51 -32.41 -25.72 4.58
C ALA A 51 -30.91 -25.79 4.44
N VAL A 52 -30.40 -25.76 3.21
CA VAL A 52 -28.96 -25.77 2.93
C VAL A 52 -28.30 -24.46 3.34
N VAL A 53 -28.83 -23.29 2.94
CA VAL A 53 -28.25 -21.97 3.23
C VAL A 53 -27.90 -21.82 4.71
N LYS A 54 -28.76 -22.30 5.60
CA LYS A 54 -28.59 -22.24 7.06
C LYS A 54 -27.51 -23.18 7.61
N LYS A 55 -27.10 -24.18 6.83
CA LYS A 55 -26.17 -25.24 7.23
C LYS A 55 -24.89 -25.26 6.38
N LEU A 56 -24.65 -24.21 5.59
CA LEU A 56 -23.41 -24.02 4.88
C LEU A 56 -22.38 -23.39 5.80
N GLU A 57 -21.21 -23.99 5.82
CA GLU A 57 -20.01 -23.44 6.48
C GLU A 57 -19.01 -23.07 5.39
N VAL A 58 -18.46 -21.84 5.47
CA VAL A 58 -17.40 -21.36 4.59
C VAL A 58 -16.17 -21.15 5.42
N SER A 59 -15.04 -21.64 4.95
CA SER A 59 -13.72 -21.36 5.52
C SER A 59 -12.77 -20.84 4.44
N ILE A 60 -11.91 -19.93 4.83
CA ILE A 60 -10.87 -19.37 3.96
C ILE A 60 -9.52 -19.73 4.55
N ASP A 61 -8.64 -20.22 3.70
CA ASP A 61 -7.24 -20.40 4.02
C ASP A 61 -6.36 -19.65 3.02
N ILE A 62 -5.22 -19.14 3.49
CA ILE A 62 -4.27 -18.38 2.69
C ILE A 62 -2.90 -19.02 2.77
N GLN A 63 -2.23 -19.13 1.64
CA GLN A 63 -0.93 -19.75 1.56
C GLN A 63 0.19 -18.87 2.16
N LYS A 64 0.08 -17.53 1.98
CA LYS A 64 1.04 -16.56 2.47
C LYS A 64 0.33 -15.44 3.23
N THR A 65 0.81 -15.12 4.41
CA THR A 65 0.28 -14.02 5.25
C THR A 65 0.97 -12.68 4.99
N VAL A 66 2.11 -12.71 4.32
CA VAL A 66 2.91 -11.55 3.97
C VAL A 66 3.27 -11.62 2.50
N LEU A 67 3.07 -10.53 1.79
CA LEU A 67 3.35 -10.38 0.37
C LEU A 67 4.06 -9.05 0.12
N LEU A 68 4.93 -9.04 -0.87
CA LEU A 68 5.41 -7.80 -1.47
C LEU A 68 4.35 -7.28 -2.45
N LYS A 69 4.32 -5.98 -2.65
CA LYS A 69 3.51 -5.38 -3.71
C LYS A 69 3.88 -6.00 -5.08
N GLY A 70 2.88 -6.28 -5.90
CA GLY A 70 3.03 -6.96 -7.18
C GLY A 70 3.07 -8.49 -7.09
N GLU A 71 3.31 -9.06 -5.92
CA GLU A 71 3.36 -10.50 -5.72
C GLU A 71 1.96 -11.13 -5.82
N LYS A 72 1.92 -12.35 -6.36
CA LYS A 72 0.69 -13.14 -6.47
C LYS A 72 0.55 -14.06 -5.27
N GLY A 73 -0.67 -14.17 -4.78
CA GLY A 73 -1.06 -15.10 -3.73
C GLY A 73 -2.24 -15.96 -4.15
N LYS A 74 -2.53 -16.97 -3.34
CA LYS A 74 -3.68 -17.87 -3.51
C LYS A 74 -4.52 -17.92 -2.25
N ILE A 75 -5.83 -17.89 -2.44
CA ILE A 75 -6.83 -18.11 -1.41
C ILE A 75 -7.50 -19.42 -1.71
N SER A 76 -7.51 -20.34 -0.75
CA SER A 76 -8.30 -21.57 -0.82
C SER A 76 -9.60 -21.36 -0.06
N VAL A 77 -10.71 -21.39 -0.79
CA VAL A 77 -12.06 -21.28 -0.22
C VAL A 77 -12.66 -22.67 -0.13
N THR A 78 -13.00 -23.09 1.07
CA THR A 78 -13.64 -24.37 1.32
C THR A 78 -15.08 -24.13 1.78
N VAL A 79 -16.01 -24.76 1.09
CA VAL A 79 -17.44 -24.74 1.44
C VAL A 79 -17.87 -26.13 1.86
N THR A 80 -18.49 -26.24 3.02
CA THR A 80 -19.01 -27.49 3.56
C THR A 80 -20.52 -27.42 3.68
N ASN A 81 -21.21 -28.37 3.07
CA ASN A 81 -22.65 -28.54 3.20
C ASN A 81 -22.96 -29.58 4.28
N HIS A 82 -23.41 -29.12 5.46
CA HIS A 82 -23.80 -30.02 6.55
C HIS A 82 -25.24 -30.57 6.41
N SER A 83 -25.97 -30.18 5.36
CA SER A 83 -27.33 -30.64 5.08
C SER A 83 -27.35 -31.89 4.22
N LEU A 84 -28.53 -32.55 4.11
CA LEU A 84 -28.71 -33.68 3.21
C LEU A 84 -28.96 -33.28 1.76
N PRO A 85 -29.74 -32.20 1.45
CA PRO A 85 -29.99 -31.83 0.07
C PRO A 85 -28.73 -31.35 -0.63
N PRO A 86 -28.51 -31.72 -1.90
CA PRO A 86 -27.45 -31.16 -2.71
C PRO A 86 -27.79 -29.74 -3.16
N VAL A 87 -26.77 -28.98 -3.50
CA VAL A 87 -26.84 -27.62 -4.11
C VAL A 87 -26.19 -27.68 -5.48
N LEU A 88 -26.93 -27.30 -6.52
CA LEU A 88 -26.39 -27.22 -7.89
C LEU A 88 -25.91 -25.82 -8.25
N GLY A 89 -26.47 -24.79 -7.63
CA GLY A 89 -26.10 -23.40 -7.83
C GLY A 89 -25.57 -22.76 -6.53
N LEU A 90 -24.29 -22.86 -6.30
CA LEU A 90 -23.59 -22.24 -5.18
C LEU A 90 -22.61 -21.19 -5.71
N GLU A 91 -22.67 -20.00 -5.16
CA GLU A 91 -21.74 -18.92 -5.47
C GLU A 91 -21.22 -18.31 -4.16
N VAL A 92 -19.90 -18.18 -4.04
CA VAL A 92 -19.25 -17.50 -2.93
C VAL A 92 -18.65 -16.20 -3.43
N ILE A 93 -19.02 -15.10 -2.80
CA ILE A 93 -18.55 -13.76 -3.12
C ILE A 93 -17.58 -13.33 -2.02
N LEU A 94 -16.33 -13.08 -2.41
CA LEU A 94 -15.29 -12.53 -1.51
C LEU A 94 -15.45 -11.01 -1.42
N THR A 95 -14.98 -10.44 -0.31
CA THR A 95 -14.97 -8.99 -0.13
C THR A 95 -13.99 -8.36 -1.10
N GLU A 96 -14.41 -7.30 -1.78
CA GLU A 96 -13.51 -6.45 -2.56
C GLU A 96 -12.72 -5.55 -1.60
N GLU A 97 -11.41 -5.58 -1.73
CA GLU A 97 -10.48 -4.77 -0.95
C GLU A 97 -9.55 -4.01 -1.91
N ASN A 98 -9.26 -2.75 -1.61
CA ASN A 98 -8.42 -1.90 -2.48
C ASN A 98 -6.95 -2.37 -2.55
N HIS A 99 -6.52 -3.21 -1.60
CA HIS A 99 -5.13 -3.66 -1.48
C HIS A 99 -4.79 -4.82 -2.41
N ILE A 100 -5.80 -5.53 -2.91
CA ILE A 100 -5.64 -6.72 -3.76
C ILE A 100 -6.56 -6.64 -4.97
N GLN A 101 -6.10 -7.24 -6.06
CA GLN A 101 -6.90 -7.49 -7.25
C GLN A 101 -7.04 -8.99 -7.46
N TYR A 102 -8.28 -9.48 -7.50
CA TYR A 102 -8.53 -10.87 -7.81
C TYR A 102 -8.25 -11.14 -9.29
N LEU A 103 -7.57 -12.27 -9.56
CA LEU A 103 -7.23 -12.71 -10.91
C LEU A 103 -8.24 -13.77 -11.38
N GLY A 104 -8.54 -13.75 -12.68
CA GLY A 104 -9.42 -14.75 -13.30
C GLY A 104 -10.90 -14.43 -13.16
N LYS A 105 -11.74 -15.49 -13.07
CA LYS A 105 -13.22 -15.34 -13.05
C LYS A 105 -13.69 -14.74 -11.73
N ASP A 106 -14.56 -13.74 -11.79
CA ASP A 106 -15.12 -13.11 -10.60
C ASP A 106 -16.11 -14.01 -9.86
N ARG A 107 -16.75 -14.94 -10.57
CA ARG A 107 -17.80 -15.81 -10.03
C ARG A 107 -17.54 -17.26 -10.40
N TYR A 108 -17.62 -18.12 -9.40
CA TYR A 108 -17.55 -19.56 -9.56
C TYR A 108 -18.93 -20.15 -9.27
N HIS A 109 -19.52 -20.80 -10.30
CA HIS A 109 -20.73 -21.59 -10.10
C HIS A 109 -20.30 -22.99 -9.66
N LEU A 110 -20.58 -23.30 -8.41
CA LEU A 110 -20.20 -24.55 -7.77
C LEU A 110 -21.43 -25.41 -7.55
N SER A 111 -21.22 -26.71 -7.51
CA SER A 111 -22.22 -27.65 -7.04
C SER A 111 -21.63 -28.52 -5.93
N ILE A 112 -22.41 -28.78 -4.90
CA ILE A 112 -21.96 -29.53 -3.75
C ILE A 112 -23.05 -30.51 -3.31
N GLY A 113 -22.64 -31.75 -3.11
CA GLY A 113 -23.55 -32.80 -2.60
C GLY A 113 -23.90 -32.58 -1.13
N GLY A 114 -24.92 -33.33 -0.67
CA GLY A 114 -25.25 -33.36 0.75
C GLY A 114 -24.12 -33.97 1.58
N ARG A 115 -23.78 -33.35 2.71
CA ARG A 115 -22.70 -33.75 3.63
C ARG A 115 -21.31 -33.85 2.97
N GLN A 116 -21.04 -32.99 1.98
CA GLN A 116 -19.76 -32.92 1.28
C GLN A 116 -19.11 -31.57 1.49
N SER A 117 -17.78 -31.53 1.26
CA SER A 117 -16.98 -30.32 1.22
C SER A 117 -16.38 -30.15 -0.16
N LEU A 118 -16.30 -28.92 -0.63
CA LEU A 118 -15.69 -28.54 -1.89
C LEU A 118 -14.72 -27.40 -1.63
N SER A 119 -13.49 -27.54 -2.14
CA SER A 119 -12.48 -26.50 -2.08
C SER A 119 -12.12 -26.03 -3.48
N TYR A 120 -11.89 -24.74 -3.63
CA TYR A 120 -11.36 -24.14 -4.85
C TYR A 120 -10.37 -23.02 -4.52
N ASP A 121 -9.43 -22.83 -5.40
CA ASP A 121 -8.41 -21.78 -5.26
C ASP A 121 -8.76 -20.56 -6.10
N LYS A 122 -8.56 -19.38 -5.55
CA LYS A 122 -8.64 -18.11 -6.25
C LYS A 122 -7.32 -17.38 -6.12
N GLU A 123 -6.77 -16.97 -7.27
CA GLU A 123 -5.55 -16.19 -7.30
C GLU A 123 -5.86 -14.70 -7.14
N TYR A 124 -4.95 -13.99 -6.50
CA TYR A 124 -4.99 -12.55 -6.35
C TYR A 124 -3.59 -11.97 -6.48
N GLN A 125 -3.52 -10.68 -6.78
CA GLN A 125 -2.27 -9.91 -6.83
C GLN A 125 -2.35 -8.77 -5.82
N ALA A 126 -1.28 -8.57 -5.08
CA ALA A 126 -1.12 -7.44 -4.19
C ALA A 126 -0.87 -6.16 -5.01
N VAL A 127 -1.75 -5.18 -4.92
CA VAL A 127 -1.64 -3.94 -5.72
C VAL A 127 -1.28 -2.72 -4.89
N MET A 128 -1.59 -2.74 -3.59
CA MET A 128 -1.34 -1.64 -2.67
C MET A 128 -0.84 -2.18 -1.33
N TRP A 129 0.07 -1.46 -0.69
CA TRP A 129 0.54 -1.82 0.66
C TRP A 129 -0.56 -1.69 1.71
N GLY A 130 -0.37 -2.35 2.83
CA GLY A 130 -1.26 -2.26 3.98
C GLY A 130 -1.75 -3.60 4.50
N GLU A 131 -2.61 -3.55 5.50
CA GLU A 131 -3.28 -4.74 6.03
C GLU A 131 -4.62 -4.94 5.32
N CYS A 132 -4.74 -6.06 4.63
CA CYS A 132 -5.94 -6.48 3.91
C CYS A 132 -6.65 -7.60 4.67
N ASN A 133 -7.96 -7.45 4.89
CA ASN A 133 -8.78 -8.45 5.54
C ASN A 133 -9.60 -9.21 4.50
N LEU A 134 -9.14 -10.39 4.14
CA LEU A 134 -9.85 -11.28 3.24
C LEU A 134 -10.97 -12.02 3.98
N LYS A 135 -12.19 -11.88 3.49
CA LYS A 135 -13.35 -12.61 4.02
C LYS A 135 -14.36 -12.92 2.94
N ALA A 136 -15.13 -13.98 3.14
CA ALA A 136 -16.33 -14.21 2.34
C ALA A 136 -17.41 -13.21 2.76
N ALA A 137 -17.91 -12.43 1.81
CA ALA A 137 -18.95 -11.45 2.06
C ALA A 137 -20.33 -12.11 2.08
N TYR A 138 -20.61 -12.89 1.06
CA TYR A 138 -21.93 -13.52 0.85
C TYR A 138 -21.78 -14.89 0.24
N VAL A 139 -22.73 -15.77 0.61
CA VAL A 139 -22.98 -17.03 -0.08
C VAL A 139 -24.35 -16.94 -0.75
N THR A 140 -24.39 -17.28 -2.02
CA THR A 140 -25.63 -17.33 -2.78
C THR A 140 -25.93 -18.78 -3.12
N VAL A 141 -27.09 -19.26 -2.72
CA VAL A 141 -27.58 -20.61 -3.04
C VAL A 141 -28.78 -20.46 -3.94
N THR A 142 -28.74 -21.10 -5.10
CA THR A 142 -29.86 -21.15 -6.05
C THR A 142 -30.50 -22.51 -5.95
N ASP A 143 -31.82 -22.55 -5.95
CA ASP A 143 -32.60 -23.80 -5.93
C ASP A 143 -32.37 -24.64 -7.20
N LEU A 144 -32.74 -25.90 -7.17
CA LEU A 144 -32.50 -26.86 -8.28
C LEU A 144 -33.04 -26.40 -9.64
N PHE A 145 -34.17 -25.68 -9.65
CA PHE A 145 -34.82 -25.21 -10.87
C PHE A 145 -34.42 -23.78 -11.25
N GLY A 146 -33.65 -23.08 -10.39
CA GLY A 146 -33.24 -21.71 -10.62
C GLY A 146 -34.34 -20.67 -10.47
N PHE A 147 -35.39 -20.97 -9.70
CA PHE A 147 -36.52 -20.05 -9.45
C PHE A 147 -36.15 -19.01 -8.41
N ILE A 148 -35.45 -19.41 -7.37
CA ILE A 148 -35.11 -18.55 -6.23
C ILE A 148 -33.64 -18.67 -5.91
N SER A 149 -33.00 -17.54 -5.68
CA SER A 149 -31.64 -17.46 -5.09
C SER A 149 -31.71 -16.83 -3.71
N PHE A 150 -31.15 -17.53 -2.75
CA PHE A 150 -30.98 -17.07 -1.38
C PHE A 150 -29.56 -16.55 -1.23
N GLN A 151 -29.41 -15.26 -0.92
CA GLN A 151 -28.14 -14.66 -0.60
C GLN A 151 -28.09 -14.41 0.91
N GLU A 152 -27.16 -15.04 1.58
CA GLU A 152 -26.92 -14.86 3.01
C GLU A 152 -25.52 -14.29 3.26
N ALA A 153 -25.42 -13.31 4.17
CA ALA A 153 -24.15 -12.80 4.62
C ALA A 153 -23.46 -13.89 5.45
N VAL A 154 -22.20 -14.12 5.17
CA VAL A 154 -21.40 -15.06 5.97
C VAL A 154 -21.13 -14.40 7.31
N ALA A 155 -21.51 -15.07 8.42
CA ALA A 155 -21.31 -14.53 9.76
C ALA A 155 -19.81 -14.31 10.04
N ASP A 156 -19.50 -13.19 10.71
CA ASP A 156 -18.13 -12.75 10.96
C ASP A 156 -17.48 -13.64 12.05
N HIS A 157 -17.04 -14.83 11.68
CA HIS A 157 -16.29 -15.72 12.55
C HIS A 157 -14.79 -15.70 12.20
N GLU A 158 -13.91 -15.88 13.17
CA GLU A 158 -12.43 -15.86 12.97
C GLU A 158 -11.94 -16.84 11.89
N LYS A 159 -12.66 -17.94 11.65
CA LYS A 159 -12.34 -18.91 10.59
C LYS A 159 -12.50 -18.36 9.16
N ILE A 160 -13.21 -17.26 9.01
CA ILE A 160 -13.62 -16.70 7.72
C ILE A 160 -12.83 -15.44 7.39
N LYS A 161 -12.19 -14.83 8.40
CA LYS A 161 -11.38 -13.64 8.26
C LYS A 161 -9.90 -14.01 8.30
N LYS A 162 -9.17 -13.71 7.25
CA LYS A 162 -7.73 -13.84 7.19
C LYS A 162 -7.11 -12.49 6.88
N THR A 163 -6.12 -12.11 7.65
CA THR A 163 -5.39 -10.86 7.44
C THR A 163 -4.11 -11.12 6.67
N ILE A 164 -3.91 -10.41 5.58
CA ILE A 164 -2.69 -10.40 4.80
C ILE A 164 -2.02 -9.05 5.00
N LYS A 165 -0.70 -9.06 5.15
CA LYS A 165 0.12 -7.85 5.16
C LYS A 165 0.82 -7.71 3.82
N ILE A 166 0.63 -6.55 3.19
CA ILE A 166 1.30 -6.21 1.95
C ILE A 166 2.34 -5.14 2.29
N VAL A 167 3.59 -5.47 2.02
CA VAL A 167 4.74 -4.60 2.30
C VAL A 167 4.95 -3.69 1.09
N PRO A 168 5.16 -2.37 1.29
CA PRO A 168 5.44 -1.44 0.19
C PRO A 168 6.73 -1.83 -0.53
N ASP A 169 6.86 -1.48 -1.80
CA ASP A 169 8.08 -1.69 -2.57
C ASP A 169 9.13 -0.62 -2.24
N ILE A 170 10.40 -0.94 -2.53
CA ILE A 170 11.52 0.00 -2.48
C ILE A 170 12.05 0.15 -3.90
N PRO A 171 11.50 1.05 -4.71
CA PRO A 171 11.93 1.24 -6.08
C PRO A 171 13.30 1.92 -6.15
N ASP A 172 13.95 1.75 -7.29
CA ASP A 172 15.09 2.58 -7.65
C ASP A 172 14.58 3.95 -8.06
N VAL A 173 15.02 4.99 -7.35
CA VAL A 173 14.60 6.38 -7.62
C VAL A 173 15.70 7.10 -8.38
N LEU A 174 15.37 7.64 -9.55
CA LEU A 174 16.33 8.44 -10.31
C LEU A 174 16.32 9.88 -9.82
N ILE A 175 17.45 10.31 -9.25
CA ILE A 175 17.68 11.67 -8.75
C ILE A 175 18.70 12.35 -9.66
N GLU A 176 18.24 13.06 -10.69
CA GLU A 176 19.10 13.79 -11.66
C GLU A 176 19.49 15.18 -11.18
N ASP A 177 18.69 15.82 -10.34
CA ASP A 177 18.90 17.20 -9.90
C ASP A 177 19.93 17.26 -8.76
N GLU A 178 21.05 17.93 -9.02
CA GLU A 178 22.11 18.17 -8.01
C GLU A 178 21.60 18.97 -6.80
N CYS A 179 20.51 19.70 -6.93
CA CYS A 179 19.91 20.47 -5.83
C CYS A 179 19.57 19.58 -4.64
N ILE A 180 19.06 18.37 -4.90
CA ILE A 180 18.72 17.39 -3.87
C ILE A 180 19.97 16.94 -3.12
N TRP A 181 21.08 16.69 -3.83
CA TRP A 181 22.36 16.29 -3.23
C TRP A 181 23.07 17.43 -2.53
N ASN A 182 22.91 18.67 -3.01
CA ASN A 182 23.57 19.85 -2.45
C ASN A 182 22.89 20.41 -1.19
N CYS A 183 21.60 20.10 -0.96
CA CYS A 183 20.88 20.54 0.24
C CYS A 183 21.55 20.13 1.56
N PHE A 184 22.40 19.12 1.53
CA PHE A 184 23.03 18.54 2.74
C PHE A 184 24.51 18.85 2.86
N ARG A 185 25.09 19.55 1.88
CA ARG A 185 26.48 20.01 1.92
C ARG A 185 26.52 21.39 2.55
N ILE A 186 26.83 21.45 3.82
CA ILE A 186 27.12 22.73 4.48
C ILE A 186 28.60 23.04 4.27
N ALA A 187 28.88 24.10 3.55
CA ALA A 187 30.20 24.70 3.56
C ALA A 187 30.44 25.32 4.94
N ASP A 188 31.39 24.78 5.70
CA ASP A 188 31.70 25.23 7.04
C ASP A 188 32.53 26.52 6.97
N ASP A 189 31.91 27.67 7.32
CA ASP A 189 32.57 28.97 7.45
C ASP A 189 32.95 29.32 8.91
N THR A 190 32.74 28.39 9.88
CA THR A 190 32.97 28.68 11.29
C THR A 190 34.10 27.86 11.90
N GLN A 191 35.12 28.56 12.38
CA GLN A 191 36.38 28.05 12.94
C GLN A 191 36.30 27.37 14.33
N ASP A 192 35.14 27.24 14.95
CA ASP A 192 35.03 26.92 16.39
C ASP A 192 34.79 25.44 16.76
N GLU A 193 34.76 24.51 15.80
CA GLU A 193 34.42 23.11 16.10
C GLU A 193 35.56 22.10 15.83
N LYS A 194 36.77 22.41 16.34
CA LYS A 194 37.91 21.49 16.19
C LYS A 194 37.82 20.19 16.99
N GLU A 195 36.98 20.11 18.00
CA GLU A 195 36.91 18.94 18.90
C GLU A 195 35.97 17.81 18.42
N SER A 196 35.07 18.09 17.49
CA SER A 196 34.14 17.04 16.96
C SER A 196 34.68 16.30 15.74
N ARG A 197 35.84 16.65 15.24
CA ARG A 197 36.41 16.14 13.97
C ARG A 197 37.03 14.73 14.05
N GLU A 198 37.28 14.21 15.23
CA GLU A 198 37.98 12.92 15.38
C GLU A 198 37.09 11.68 15.17
N SER A 199 35.78 11.84 15.11
CA SER A 199 34.83 10.73 15.01
C SER A 199 34.14 10.60 13.65
N LEU A 200 34.38 11.49 12.70
CA LEU A 200 33.74 11.44 11.39
C LEU A 200 34.54 10.57 10.40
N ASP A 201 33.85 9.59 9.87
CA ASP A 201 34.36 8.58 8.95
C ASP A 201 35.14 9.20 7.78
N GLN A 202 36.33 8.68 7.47
CA GLN A 202 37.27 9.17 6.45
C GLN A 202 36.71 9.21 5.00
N ARG A 203 35.47 8.83 4.79
CA ARG A 203 34.85 8.70 3.46
C ARG A 203 34.37 10.02 2.86
N SER A 204 34.22 11.08 3.65
CA SER A 204 33.69 12.38 3.20
C SER A 204 34.77 13.46 3.00
N ALA A 205 36.02 13.08 3.02
CA ALA A 205 37.15 14.06 2.91
C ALA A 205 37.28 14.54 1.46
N MET A 206 36.96 15.81 1.22
CA MET A 206 37.31 16.49 -0.03
C MET A 206 38.73 17.09 0.05
N PRO A 207 39.46 17.15 -1.09
CA PRO A 207 40.78 17.81 -1.10
C PRO A 207 40.63 19.31 -0.82
N GLY A 208 40.98 19.75 0.40
CA GLY A 208 40.87 21.14 0.83
C GLY A 208 41.91 22.07 0.20
N TYR A 209 41.74 23.35 0.45
CA TYR A 209 42.68 24.40 -0.02
C TYR A 209 43.71 24.78 1.02
N GLU A 210 43.58 24.27 2.26
CA GLU A 210 44.54 24.56 3.33
C GLU A 210 45.76 23.62 3.32
N TYR A 211 46.90 24.14 3.71
CA TYR A 211 48.14 23.39 3.75
C TYR A 211 48.87 23.64 5.08
N ARG A 212 49.32 22.56 5.72
CA ARG A 212 50.25 22.64 6.87
C ARG A 212 51.58 21.99 6.59
N GLU A 213 52.57 22.22 7.45
CA GLU A 213 53.82 21.49 7.36
C GLU A 213 53.63 20.02 7.69
N TYR A 214 54.26 19.14 6.92
CA TYR A 214 54.25 17.68 7.11
C TYR A 214 54.86 17.32 8.47
N GLN A 215 54.23 16.42 9.17
CA GLN A 215 54.74 15.82 10.40
C GLN A 215 54.96 14.31 10.20
N PRO A 216 56.00 13.70 10.85
CA PRO A 216 56.21 12.26 10.77
C PRO A 216 54.99 11.51 11.22
N GLY A 217 54.48 10.63 10.34
CA GLY A 217 53.20 9.90 10.52
C GLY A 217 52.08 10.32 9.60
N ASP A 218 52.20 11.47 8.94
CA ASP A 218 51.21 11.92 7.96
C ASP A 218 51.26 11.10 6.66
N PRO A 219 50.12 10.91 5.97
CA PRO A 219 50.09 10.16 4.71
C PRO A 219 50.81 10.89 3.57
N ILE A 220 51.90 10.32 3.10
CA ILE A 220 52.78 10.87 2.06
C ILE A 220 52.03 11.21 0.77
N LYS A 221 50.97 10.47 0.46
CA LYS A 221 50.08 10.71 -0.70
C LYS A 221 49.42 12.08 -0.73
N ARG A 222 49.34 12.75 0.42
CA ARG A 222 48.71 14.08 0.58
C ARG A 222 49.71 15.23 0.51
N ILE A 223 50.97 14.96 0.28
CA ILE A 223 51.98 16.01 0.12
C ILE A 223 51.76 16.70 -1.23
N ASN A 224 51.62 18.03 -1.18
CA ASN A 224 51.63 18.87 -2.38
C ASN A 224 53.06 19.19 -2.79
N TRP A 225 53.64 18.35 -3.64
CA TRP A 225 55.05 18.45 -4.07
C TRP A 225 55.37 19.81 -4.69
N LYS A 226 54.46 20.39 -5.47
CA LYS A 226 54.66 21.68 -6.13
C LYS A 226 54.77 22.86 -5.13
N LEU A 227 53.93 22.83 -4.10
CA LEU A 227 53.96 23.83 -3.04
C LEU A 227 55.14 23.62 -2.10
N SER A 228 55.49 22.37 -1.82
CA SER A 228 56.63 21.98 -1.00
C SER A 228 57.96 22.46 -1.59
N GLU A 229 58.13 22.31 -2.89
CA GLU A 229 59.31 22.82 -3.61
C GLU A 229 59.45 24.36 -3.51
N ARG A 230 58.31 25.07 -3.66
CA ARG A 230 58.31 26.53 -3.54
C ARG A 230 58.63 27.06 -2.12
N ARG A 231 58.21 26.33 -1.10
CA ARG A 231 58.35 26.73 0.31
C ARG A 231 59.58 26.12 0.99
N GLY A 232 60.26 25.18 0.35
CA GLY A 232 61.45 24.48 0.90
C GLY A 232 61.08 23.56 2.11
N LYS A 233 59.86 23.27 2.31
CA LYS A 233 59.32 22.41 3.39
C LYS A 233 58.23 21.54 2.85
N TYR A 234 58.10 20.31 3.32
CA TYR A 234 57.01 19.44 2.92
C TYR A 234 55.68 19.98 3.41
N MET A 235 54.80 20.29 2.46
CA MET A 235 53.48 20.84 2.72
C MET A 235 52.42 19.76 2.49
N LEU A 236 51.70 19.44 3.56
CA LEU A 236 50.58 18.51 3.52
C LEU A 236 49.30 19.27 3.17
N ARG A 237 48.56 18.76 2.24
CA ARG A 237 47.20 19.24 1.95
C ARG A 237 46.23 18.72 3.04
N LEU A 238 45.57 19.64 3.70
CA LEU A 238 44.52 19.30 4.63
C LEU A 238 43.25 18.96 3.84
N ASP A 239 42.52 17.98 4.31
CA ASP A 239 41.21 17.68 3.75
C ASP A 239 40.17 18.62 4.39
N ASP A 240 39.37 19.27 3.57
CA ASP A 240 38.21 19.96 4.05
C ASP A 240 37.13 18.86 4.30
N TYR A 241 36.82 18.68 5.55
CA TYR A 241 35.67 17.88 5.92
C TYR A 241 34.42 18.77 5.79
N ALA A 242 33.70 18.64 4.70
CA ALA A 242 32.36 19.17 4.67
C ALA A 242 31.57 18.42 5.77
N MET A 243 31.22 19.12 6.83
CA MET A 243 30.28 18.56 7.82
C MET A 243 28.95 18.40 7.13
N CYS A 244 28.67 17.22 6.61
CA CYS A 244 27.35 16.85 6.12
C CYS A 244 26.49 16.52 7.34
N SER A 245 25.58 17.41 7.72
CA SER A 245 24.51 17.01 8.62
C SER A 245 23.64 15.99 7.90
N PRO A 246 23.20 14.90 8.58
CA PRO A 246 22.34 13.93 7.94
C PRO A 246 21.07 14.62 7.45
N PRO A 247 20.60 14.29 6.23
CA PRO A 247 19.38 14.87 5.70
C PRO A 247 18.19 14.48 6.56
N VAL A 248 17.26 15.40 6.75
CA VAL A 248 16.03 15.19 7.48
C VAL A 248 14.91 14.95 6.49
N PHE A 249 14.38 13.73 6.50
CA PHE A 249 13.23 13.33 5.74
C PHE A 249 11.97 13.51 6.57
N ILE A 250 10.93 14.03 5.99
CA ILE A 250 9.65 14.26 6.64
C ILE A 250 8.57 13.60 5.79
N LEU A 251 7.86 12.63 6.35
CA LEU A 251 6.67 12.06 5.70
C LEU A 251 5.44 12.76 6.25
N ASP A 252 4.84 13.63 5.43
CA ASP A 252 3.57 14.26 5.75
C ASP A 252 2.42 13.30 5.47
N ALA A 253 1.84 12.77 6.54
CA ALA A 253 0.74 11.82 6.46
C ALA A 253 -0.61 12.47 6.16
N TYR A 254 -0.71 13.80 6.22
CA TYR A 254 -1.97 14.51 6.08
C TYR A 254 -2.37 14.65 4.60
N VAL A 255 -3.61 14.29 4.30
CA VAL A 255 -4.23 14.48 2.99
C VAL A 255 -5.51 15.28 3.14
N ASP A 256 -5.53 16.47 2.53
CA ASP A 256 -6.71 17.33 2.47
C ASP A 256 -7.60 16.91 1.29
N THR A 257 -8.55 16.03 1.55
CA THR A 257 -9.48 15.55 0.50
C THR A 257 -10.50 16.62 0.08
N ASP A 258 -10.76 17.60 0.95
CA ASP A 258 -11.73 18.66 0.65
C ASP A 258 -11.12 19.72 -0.29
N ALA A 259 -9.80 19.84 -0.31
CA ALA A 259 -9.10 20.71 -1.25
C ALA A 259 -9.13 20.16 -2.69
N TRP A 260 -9.50 18.89 -2.89
CA TRP A 260 -9.49 18.22 -4.20
C TRP A 260 -10.81 17.55 -4.55
N PRO A 261 -11.91 18.29 -4.65
CA PRO A 261 -13.24 17.71 -4.88
C PRO A 261 -13.38 16.99 -6.23
N GLU A 262 -12.52 17.33 -7.21
CA GLU A 262 -12.54 16.75 -8.55
C GLU A 262 -11.67 15.48 -8.69
N ILE A 263 -10.79 15.20 -7.70
CA ILE A 263 -9.89 14.06 -7.75
C ILE A 263 -10.60 12.82 -7.24
N GLN A 264 -10.61 11.76 -8.05
CA GLN A 264 -11.17 10.48 -7.64
C GLN A 264 -10.35 9.86 -6.48
N ARG A 265 -11.02 9.19 -5.56
CA ARG A 265 -10.38 8.51 -4.42
C ARG A 265 -9.25 7.56 -4.84
N SER A 266 -9.40 6.89 -5.97
CA SER A 266 -8.36 6.02 -6.53
C SER A 266 -7.08 6.78 -6.87
N GLN A 267 -7.18 7.99 -7.40
CA GLN A 267 -6.02 8.83 -7.73
C GLN A 267 -5.28 9.28 -6.45
N ILE A 268 -6.02 9.63 -5.39
CA ILE A 268 -5.42 9.96 -4.09
C ILE A 268 -4.61 8.78 -3.55
N ILE A 269 -5.16 7.57 -3.65
CA ILE A 269 -4.48 6.35 -3.24
C ILE A 269 -3.18 6.13 -4.04
N TYR A 270 -3.20 6.38 -5.36
CA TYR A 270 -1.99 6.31 -6.19
C TYR A 270 -0.93 7.34 -5.81
N MET A 271 -1.35 8.58 -5.51
CA MET A 271 -0.43 9.63 -5.03
C MET A 271 0.23 9.23 -3.71
N GLN A 272 -0.55 8.74 -2.76
CA GLN A 272 -0.07 8.24 -1.47
C GLN A 272 0.95 7.11 -1.65
N GLN A 273 0.66 6.18 -2.55
CA GLN A 273 1.53 5.07 -2.85
C GLN A 273 2.87 5.52 -3.43
N ARG A 274 2.84 6.42 -4.43
CA ARG A 274 4.07 6.96 -5.03
C ARG A 274 4.92 7.69 -4.00
N VAL A 275 4.30 8.47 -3.13
CA VAL A 275 5.01 9.21 -2.07
C VAL A 275 5.71 8.26 -1.11
N LEU A 276 5.00 7.24 -0.62
CA LEU A 276 5.58 6.30 0.34
C LEU A 276 6.73 5.49 -0.29
N GLU A 277 6.50 4.91 -1.45
CA GLU A 277 7.49 4.10 -2.15
C GLU A 277 8.66 4.97 -2.66
N GLY A 278 8.35 6.16 -3.19
CA GLY A 278 9.39 7.13 -3.61
C GLY A 278 10.24 7.62 -2.46
N MET A 279 9.67 7.84 -1.28
CA MET A 279 10.43 8.13 -0.07
C MET A 279 11.39 6.98 0.28
N LEU A 280 10.89 5.74 0.31
CA LEU A 280 11.72 4.58 0.61
C LEU A 280 12.85 4.40 -0.41
N GLY A 281 12.56 4.60 -1.71
CA GLY A 281 13.56 4.54 -2.77
C GLY A 281 14.57 5.68 -2.67
N THR A 282 14.14 6.90 -2.34
CA THR A 282 15.06 8.03 -2.12
C THR A 282 15.99 7.76 -0.93
N ILE A 283 15.47 7.26 0.19
CA ILE A 283 16.28 6.87 1.35
C ILE A 283 17.29 5.79 0.96
N LYS A 284 16.88 4.81 0.14
CA LYS A 284 17.79 3.79 -0.40
C LYS A 284 18.99 4.43 -1.12
N GLU A 285 18.72 5.35 -2.05
CA GLU A 285 19.74 6.06 -2.81
C GLU A 285 20.72 6.80 -1.90
N PHE A 286 20.22 7.45 -0.85
CA PHE A 286 21.08 8.14 0.12
C PHE A 286 21.97 7.17 0.90
N ILE A 287 21.42 6.05 1.38
CA ILE A 287 22.19 5.03 2.11
C ILE A 287 23.26 4.40 1.20
N GLU A 288 22.93 4.06 -0.05
CA GLU A 288 23.86 3.48 -1.02
C GLU A 288 25.01 4.44 -1.37
N ASN A 289 24.74 5.75 -1.36
CA ASN A 289 25.76 6.79 -1.53
C ASN A 289 26.53 7.12 -0.23
N GLY A 290 26.30 6.35 0.86
CA GLY A 290 27.05 6.47 2.11
C GLY A 290 26.56 7.57 3.04
N SER A 291 25.36 8.13 2.79
CA SER A 291 24.75 9.15 3.63
C SER A 291 23.64 8.54 4.47
N GLY A 292 23.79 8.54 5.80
CA GLY A 292 22.67 8.25 6.69
C GLY A 292 21.62 9.36 6.64
N CYS A 293 20.40 9.09 7.09
CA CYS A 293 19.34 10.08 7.17
C CYS A 293 18.46 9.88 8.41
N GLU A 294 17.69 10.90 8.77
CA GLU A 294 16.70 10.86 9.83
C GLU A 294 15.31 11.03 9.24
N LEU A 295 14.39 10.13 9.54
CA LEU A 295 13.00 10.20 9.11
C LEU A 295 12.11 10.61 10.28
N TYR A 296 11.32 11.66 10.05
CA TYR A 296 10.23 12.09 10.93
C TYR A 296 8.89 11.76 10.29
N CYS A 297 8.06 11.01 10.99
CA CYS A 297 6.72 10.68 10.52
C CYS A 297 5.74 10.56 11.69
N PHE A 298 4.46 10.74 11.40
CA PHE A 298 3.38 10.45 12.35
C PHE A 298 2.90 9.02 12.16
N PHE A 299 3.12 8.16 13.15
CA PHE A 299 2.84 6.74 13.04
C PHE A 299 2.19 6.22 14.31
N GLU A 300 1.07 5.46 14.17
CA GLU A 300 0.29 4.87 15.28
C GLU A 300 -0.11 5.89 16.39
N GLY A 301 -0.35 7.12 16.00
CA GLY A 301 -0.80 8.18 16.94
C GLY A 301 0.33 8.98 17.58
N GLU A 302 1.58 8.70 17.25
CA GLU A 302 2.76 9.38 17.81
C GLU A 302 3.73 9.84 16.70
N ILE A 303 4.46 10.91 17.01
CA ILE A 303 5.55 11.37 16.16
C ILE A 303 6.77 10.52 16.44
N GLN A 304 7.30 9.89 15.40
CA GLN A 304 8.46 9.04 15.48
C GLN A 304 9.63 9.64 14.71
N GLN A 305 10.80 9.55 15.33
CA GLN A 305 12.10 9.83 14.73
C GLN A 305 12.81 8.50 14.51
N ILE A 306 13.25 8.24 13.29
CA ILE A 306 13.90 6.99 12.88
C ILE A 306 15.21 7.33 12.20
N SER A 307 16.32 6.90 12.78
CA SER A 307 17.65 7.05 12.17
C SER A 307 17.92 5.87 11.24
N LEU A 308 18.37 6.16 10.02
CA LEU A 308 18.57 5.21 8.94
C LEU A 308 20.00 5.35 8.42
N ASN A 309 20.85 4.40 8.76
CA ASN A 309 22.28 4.44 8.41
C ASN A 309 22.72 3.27 7.54
N ALA A 310 21.92 2.20 7.50
CA ALA A 310 22.23 0.97 6.78
C ALA A 310 21.02 0.42 6.05
N MET A 311 21.23 -0.46 5.08
CA MET A 311 20.16 -1.14 4.35
C MET A 311 19.27 -2.02 5.25
N GLU A 312 19.80 -2.49 6.37
CA GLU A 312 19.05 -3.23 7.38
C GLU A 312 17.99 -2.35 8.06
N ASP A 313 18.34 -1.09 8.35
CA ASP A 313 17.40 -0.10 8.92
C ASP A 313 16.27 0.20 7.94
N LEU A 314 16.59 0.29 6.64
CA LEU A 314 15.61 0.48 5.58
C LEU A 314 14.64 -0.71 5.47
N GLY A 315 15.14 -1.94 5.58
CA GLY A 315 14.30 -3.14 5.63
C GLY A 315 13.35 -3.15 6.83
N ALA A 316 13.83 -2.73 8.00
CA ALA A 316 13.00 -2.59 9.20
C ALA A 316 11.95 -1.49 9.03
N LEU A 317 12.31 -0.37 8.41
CA LEU A 317 11.40 0.72 8.08
C LEU A 317 10.31 0.24 7.09
N GLN A 318 10.71 -0.44 6.00
CA GLN A 318 9.79 -0.99 5.00
C GLN A 318 8.71 -1.87 5.66
N TRP A 319 9.15 -2.76 6.57
CA TRP A 319 8.22 -3.60 7.33
C TRP A 319 7.27 -2.78 8.21
N LYS A 320 7.79 -1.75 8.86
CA LYS A 320 7.00 -0.84 9.69
C LYS A 320 5.97 -0.08 8.85
N MET A 321 6.37 0.40 7.66
CA MET A 321 5.50 1.13 6.75
C MET A 321 4.37 0.28 6.17
N SER A 322 4.40 -1.05 6.27
CA SER A 322 3.24 -1.90 5.92
C SER A 322 1.97 -1.59 6.73
N ARG A 323 2.11 -0.95 7.90
CA ARG A 323 0.99 -0.51 8.75
C ARG A 323 0.71 0.98 8.66
N PHE A 324 1.52 1.71 7.89
CA PHE A 324 1.37 3.15 7.76
C PHE A 324 0.05 3.49 7.07
N GLN A 325 -0.64 4.50 7.59
CA GLN A 325 -1.87 5.01 7.02
C GLN A 325 -1.81 6.52 6.90
N PHE A 326 -2.18 7.03 5.73
CA PHE A 326 -2.37 8.45 5.55
C PHE A 326 -3.63 8.91 6.28
N GLU A 327 -3.57 10.10 6.88
CA GLU A 327 -4.67 10.70 7.60
C GLU A 327 -5.49 11.59 6.68
N HIS A 328 -6.79 11.32 6.59
CA HIS A 328 -7.73 12.14 5.83
C HIS A 328 -8.45 13.10 6.77
N ASN A 329 -8.32 14.42 6.52
CA ASN A 329 -9.00 15.48 7.24
C ASN A 329 -8.87 15.40 8.78
N SER A 330 -7.83 14.72 9.27
CA SER A 330 -7.55 14.61 10.69
C SER A 330 -6.35 15.48 11.05
N TYR A 331 -6.45 16.15 12.21
CA TYR A 331 -5.45 17.10 12.66
C TYR A 331 -4.39 16.48 13.60
N ARG A 332 -4.27 15.16 13.66
CA ARG A 332 -3.37 14.49 14.62
C ARG A 332 -1.90 14.68 14.28
N SER A 333 -1.57 14.71 12.99
CA SER A 333 -0.19 14.94 12.51
C SER A 333 0.29 16.38 12.61
N PHE A 334 -0.53 17.30 13.17
CA PHE A 334 -0.24 18.74 13.17
C PHE A 334 1.05 19.14 13.89
N ASN A 335 1.40 18.42 14.95
CA ASN A 335 2.56 18.74 15.77
C ASN A 335 3.86 18.14 15.23
N LEU A 336 3.83 17.52 14.04
CA LEU A 336 5.02 16.93 13.43
C LEU A 336 6.10 17.98 13.22
N TYR A 337 5.74 19.11 12.63
CA TYR A 337 6.67 20.19 12.30
C TYR A 337 7.22 20.91 13.53
N ASP A 338 6.48 20.95 14.64
CA ASP A 338 6.92 21.57 15.90
C ASP A 338 8.02 20.75 16.61
N ARG A 339 8.18 19.48 16.24
CA ARG A 339 9.16 18.56 16.83
C ARG A 339 10.38 18.29 15.97
N ILE A 340 10.39 18.84 14.77
CA ILE A 340 11.56 18.72 13.89
C ILE A 340 12.63 19.65 14.43
N PRO A 341 13.85 19.14 14.72
CA PRO A 341 14.93 20.00 15.20
C PRO A 341 15.34 20.97 14.11
N ASP A 342 15.84 22.14 14.53
CA ASP A 342 16.55 23.03 13.62
C ASP A 342 17.80 22.30 13.12
N SER A 343 17.70 21.76 11.92
CA SER A 343 18.80 21.05 11.28
C SER A 343 19.67 22.06 10.54
N ARG A 344 20.98 21.93 10.68
CA ARG A 344 21.93 22.63 9.81
C ARG A 344 21.93 22.05 8.39
N GLY A 345 21.34 20.86 8.21
CA GLY A 345 21.08 20.21 6.92
C GLY A 345 19.73 20.63 6.33
N GLY A 346 19.52 20.31 5.07
CA GLY A 346 18.23 20.53 4.41
C GLY A 346 17.16 19.54 4.84
N TYR A 347 15.93 19.86 4.48
CA TYR A 347 14.76 19.02 4.72
C TYR A 347 14.21 18.51 3.40
N ILE A 348 13.81 17.23 3.35
CA ILE A 348 13.04 16.69 2.23
C ILE A 348 11.68 16.26 2.74
N ILE A 349 10.63 16.93 2.29
CA ILE A 349 9.26 16.67 2.67
C ILE A 349 8.59 15.82 1.60
N PHE A 350 8.08 14.67 1.97
CA PHE A 350 7.27 13.80 1.13
C PHE A 350 5.80 13.97 1.50
N THR A 351 4.97 14.37 0.54
CA THR A 351 3.53 14.58 0.75
C THR A 351 2.72 14.08 -0.45
N ALA A 352 1.51 13.58 -0.21
CA ALA A 352 0.61 13.21 -1.30
C ALA A 352 0.21 14.41 -2.15
N GLY A 353 0.13 15.60 -1.53
CA GLY A 353 -0.14 16.84 -2.26
C GLY A 353 0.00 18.07 -1.38
N MET A 354 0.20 19.21 -2.02
CA MET A 354 0.42 20.48 -1.37
C MET A 354 -0.90 21.09 -0.87
N ASN A 355 -0.88 21.62 0.33
CA ASN A 355 -1.98 22.39 0.89
C ASN A 355 -1.46 23.72 1.48
N ALA A 356 -2.39 24.65 1.79
CA ALA A 356 -2.04 25.98 2.28
C ALA A 356 -1.28 25.94 3.61
N ARG A 357 -1.58 24.94 4.44
CA ARG A 357 -0.91 24.73 5.73
C ARG A 357 0.52 24.25 5.54
N LEU A 358 0.75 23.22 4.75
CA LEU A 358 2.10 22.72 4.45
C LEU A 358 2.96 23.85 3.88
N LYS A 359 2.38 24.66 3.00
CA LYS A 359 3.06 25.87 2.46
C LYS A 359 3.48 26.86 3.56
N SER A 360 2.69 27.01 4.62
CA SER A 360 3.08 27.87 5.76
C SER A 360 4.17 27.23 6.61
N GLN A 361 4.17 25.92 6.81
CA GLN A 361 5.20 25.19 7.55
C GLN A 361 6.54 25.20 6.82
N ILE A 362 6.54 25.02 5.50
CA ILE A 362 7.76 25.14 4.67
C ILE A 362 8.43 26.50 4.84
N LYS A 363 7.65 27.59 4.91
CA LYS A 363 8.21 28.93 5.16
C LYS A 363 8.86 29.08 6.53
N ILE A 364 8.36 28.35 7.54
CA ILE A 364 8.94 28.36 8.90
C ILE A 364 10.26 27.57 8.93
N LEU A 365 10.34 26.43 8.22
CA LEU A 365 11.55 25.61 8.15
C LEU A 365 12.72 26.30 7.44
N GLY A 366 12.47 27.31 6.60
CA GLY A 366 13.53 28.12 5.98
C GLY A 366 13.83 27.80 4.51
N ASN A 367 15.02 28.15 4.04
CA ASN A 367 15.34 28.16 2.59
C ASN A 367 15.85 26.83 2.03
N GLN A 368 16.14 25.84 2.86
CA GLN A 368 16.69 24.55 2.40
C GLN A 368 15.66 23.44 2.53
N VAL A 369 14.49 23.65 1.92
CA VAL A 369 13.39 22.69 1.96
C VAL A 369 13.04 22.23 0.55
N ILE A 370 13.25 20.95 0.30
CA ILE A 370 12.79 20.27 -0.91
C ILE A 370 11.44 19.63 -0.62
N THR A 371 10.48 19.84 -1.49
CA THR A 371 9.17 19.21 -1.36
C THR A 371 8.91 18.25 -2.51
N VAL A 372 8.64 17.00 -2.17
CA VAL A 372 8.36 15.93 -3.13
C VAL A 372 6.89 15.55 -3.02
N ILE A 373 6.18 15.63 -4.15
CA ILE A 373 4.73 15.37 -4.21
C ILE A 373 4.41 14.15 -5.08
N GLY A 374 3.33 13.46 -4.73
CA GLY A 374 2.85 12.27 -5.46
C GLY A 374 1.96 12.55 -6.65
N GLY A 375 1.50 13.78 -6.85
CA GLY A 375 0.62 14.16 -7.95
C GLY A 375 0.66 15.65 -8.25
N GLU A 376 0.16 16.03 -9.42
CA GLU A 376 0.07 17.46 -9.82
C GLU A 376 -0.80 18.25 -8.83
N ASN A 377 -0.38 19.47 -8.55
CA ASN A 377 -1.07 20.35 -7.61
C ASN A 377 -1.06 21.80 -8.10
N LEU A 378 -2.12 22.55 -7.72
CA LEU A 378 -2.27 23.97 -8.05
C LEU A 378 -1.36 24.90 -7.22
N LEU A 379 -0.93 24.43 -6.04
CA LEU A 379 -0.05 25.20 -5.15
C LEU A 379 1.40 24.82 -5.37
N THR A 380 2.23 25.79 -5.71
CA THR A 380 3.67 25.59 -5.88
C THR A 380 4.47 26.27 -4.78
N VAL A 381 5.62 25.67 -4.47
CA VAL A 381 6.66 26.20 -3.57
C VAL A 381 8.00 26.10 -4.28
N PRO A 382 9.03 26.88 -3.84
CA PRO A 382 10.39 26.69 -4.34
C PRO A 382 10.84 25.24 -4.13
N ASP A 383 11.71 24.75 -5.04
CA ASP A 383 12.31 23.41 -4.96
C ASP A 383 11.29 22.28 -4.77
N MET A 384 10.26 22.30 -5.59
CA MET A 384 9.20 21.29 -5.63
C MET A 384 9.47 20.27 -6.72
N PHE A 385 9.33 18.99 -6.38
CA PHE A 385 9.54 17.86 -7.28
C PHE A 385 8.31 16.97 -7.33
N LEU A 386 8.00 16.45 -8.52
CA LEU A 386 6.98 15.44 -8.74
C LEU A 386 7.64 14.07 -8.84
N ILE A 387 7.11 13.08 -8.13
CA ILE A 387 7.45 11.68 -8.35
C ILE A 387 6.62 11.16 -9.53
N THR A 388 7.29 10.78 -10.61
CA THR A 388 6.63 10.17 -11.77
C THR A 388 6.22 8.72 -11.51
N GLU A 389 5.53 8.09 -12.48
CA GLU A 389 5.18 6.66 -12.42
C GLU A 389 6.39 5.73 -12.46
N GLU A 390 7.47 6.19 -13.08
CA GLU A 390 8.75 5.48 -13.16
C GLU A 390 9.71 5.82 -12.02
N PHE A 391 9.21 6.49 -10.97
CA PHE A 391 10.00 6.94 -9.81
C PHE A 391 11.16 7.88 -10.14
N HIS A 392 10.97 8.76 -11.14
CA HIS A 392 11.90 9.86 -11.38
C HIS A 392 11.44 11.10 -10.62
N LEU A 393 12.38 11.81 -9.99
CA LEU A 393 12.14 13.10 -9.36
C LEU A 393 12.29 14.22 -10.39
N GLN A 394 11.18 14.76 -10.87
CA GLN A 394 11.16 15.86 -11.83
C GLN A 394 10.86 17.19 -11.15
N ARG A 395 11.71 18.18 -11.36
CA ARG A 395 11.50 19.52 -10.81
C ARG A 395 10.31 20.19 -11.46
N ILE A 396 9.40 20.72 -10.65
CA ILE A 396 8.28 21.51 -11.10
C ILE A 396 8.75 22.96 -11.22
N THR A 397 8.88 23.43 -12.46
CA THR A 397 9.12 24.86 -12.74
C THR A 397 7.79 25.59 -12.64
N GLY A 398 7.64 26.41 -11.58
CA GLY A 398 6.46 27.26 -11.35
C GLY A 398 6.41 28.46 -12.24
#